data_b514ff760598d277a9930cf1ae6c1e08
#
_entry.id   b514ff760598d277a9930cf1ae6c1e08
#
_cell.length_a   1.000
_cell.length_b   1.000
_cell.length_c   1.000
_cell.angle_alpha   90.00
_cell.angle_beta   90.00
_cell.angle_gamma   90.00
#
_symmetry.space_group_name_H-M   'P 1'
#
loop_
_entity.id
_entity.type
_entity.pdbx_description
1 polymer ?
#
loop_
_entity_poly.entity_id
_entity_poly.type
_entity_poly.pdbx_seq_one_letter_code
_entity_poly.pdbx_strand_id
1 'polypeptide(L)'
;ADTAQTSTQSTTQTTTQNAAKQPAMRLDEPARTFKLHHEVEQTREELQTIIALGGRVHNVSISHRAYGRITAPLEIADQADIERFINDIESGKSSPLSTATSGYHYHLVSAPSNEALEAIGRALADKGFLAPLLPHEQEA
;
A
#
# COMPACT_ATOMS: atom_id res chain seq x y z
N ALA A 1 -33.50 -10.49 -22.58
CA ALA A 1 -33.12 -10.53 -22.27
C ALA A 1 -32.60 -10.43 -21.99
N ASP A 2 -32.71 -10.34 -21.89
CA ASP A 2 -32.11 -10.30 -21.48
C ASP A 2 -31.51 -9.97 -21.21
N THR A 3 -31.77 -9.83 -21.30
CA THR A 3 -31.06 -9.60 -20.80
C THR A 3 -30.60 -9.36 -20.24
N ALA A 4 -30.88 -9.37 -20.08
CA ALA A 4 -30.35 -9.28 -19.23
C ALA A 4 -29.69 -9.41 -18.82
N GLN A 5 -29.43 -9.42 -18.86
CA GLN A 5 -28.72 -9.65 -18.32
C GLN A 5 -27.95 -9.37 -18.18
N THR A 6 -28.17 -9.19 -18.36
CA THR A 6 -27.38 -9.02 -17.92
C THR A 6 -26.86 -8.60 -17.51
N SER A 7 -27.10 -8.44 -17.47
CA SER A 7 -26.55 -8.12 -16.72
C SER A 7 -26.16 -8.14 -16.02
N THR A 8 -26.22 -8.28 -15.91
CA THR A 8 -25.73 -8.46 -14.91
C THR A 8 -24.89 -8.51 -14.67
N GLN A 9 -24.72 -8.40 -14.88
CA GLN A 9 -23.84 -8.49 -14.41
C GLN A 9 -23.15 -7.87 -14.26
N SER A 10 -23.35 -7.60 -14.63
CA SER A 10 -22.64 -7.06 -14.21
C SER A 10 -22.59 -6.51 -13.55
N THR A 11 -23.06 -6.37 -13.47
CA THR A 11 -22.93 -5.90 -12.63
C THR A 11 -22.72 -6.03 -11.77
N THR A 12 -22.58 -6.14 -11.48
CA THR A 12 -22.24 -6.22 -10.59
C THR A 12 -21.31 -5.90 -10.33
N GLN A 13 -20.90 -5.57 -10.67
CA GLN A 13 -20.00 -5.15 -10.42
C GLN A 13 -19.88 -4.06 -10.22
N THR A 14 -20.36 -3.53 -10.13
CA THR A 14 -20.06 -2.41 -9.99
C THR A 14 -20.62 -1.74 -9.03
N THR A 15 -21.44 -1.93 -8.52
CA THR A 15 -21.96 -1.39 -7.63
C THR A 15 -21.41 -1.21 -6.59
N THR A 16 -21.16 -1.49 -6.32
CA THR A 16 -20.44 -1.42 -5.39
C THR A 16 -19.27 -0.79 -5.77
N GLN A 17 -19.29 0.21 -6.39
CA GLN A 17 -18.16 0.79 -6.88
C GLN A 17 -17.17 1.19 -5.84
N ASN A 18 -17.57 1.75 -4.72
CA ASN A 18 -16.63 2.08 -3.70
C ASN A 18 -16.00 0.87 -3.10
N ALA A 19 -16.81 -0.12 -2.83
CA ALA A 19 -16.26 -1.34 -2.31
C ALA A 19 -15.38 -2.00 -3.35
N ALA A 20 -15.75 -1.90 -4.59
CA ALA A 20 -14.98 -2.52 -5.64
C ALA A 20 -13.65 -1.84 -5.85
N LYS A 21 -13.52 -0.58 -5.44
CA LYS A 21 -12.27 0.10 -5.63
C LYS A 21 -11.22 -0.27 -4.60
N GLN A 22 -11.60 -0.80 -3.47
CA GLN A 22 -10.64 -1.13 -2.46
C GLN A 22 -9.85 -2.37 -2.87
N PRO A 23 -8.52 -2.31 -2.81
CA PRO A 23 -7.74 -3.50 -3.13
C PRO A 23 -7.92 -4.50 -2.01
N ALA A 24 -8.50 -5.64 -2.34
CA ALA A 24 -8.66 -6.70 -1.38
C ALA A 24 -7.48 -7.64 -1.53
N MET A 25 -6.93 -8.09 -0.40
CA MET A 25 -5.87 -9.08 -0.45
C MET A 25 -6.48 -10.40 -0.87
N ARG A 26 -5.99 -10.95 -1.95
CA ARG A 26 -6.47 -12.24 -2.42
C ARG A 26 -5.81 -13.32 -1.60
N LEU A 27 -6.57 -14.37 -1.32
CA LEU A 27 -6.05 -15.45 -0.50
C LEU A 27 -4.91 -16.20 -1.17
N ASP A 28 -4.86 -16.17 -2.50
CA ASP A 28 -3.84 -16.88 -3.24
C ASP A 28 -2.66 -16.00 -3.63
N GLU A 29 -2.65 -14.74 -3.21
CA GLU A 29 -1.54 -13.85 -3.52
C GLU A 29 -0.61 -13.75 -2.34
N PRO A 30 0.70 -13.84 -2.58
CA PRO A 30 1.64 -13.62 -1.49
C PRO A 30 1.66 -12.17 -1.05
N ALA A 31 2.05 -11.95 0.19
CA ALA A 31 2.15 -10.64 0.76
C ALA A 31 3.40 -10.56 1.61
N ARG A 32 3.92 -9.34 1.77
CA ARG A 32 5.12 -9.11 2.55
C ARG A 32 5.04 -7.74 3.17
N THR A 33 5.56 -7.61 4.38
CA THR A 33 5.68 -6.32 5.04
C THR A 33 7.06 -5.76 4.77
N PHE A 34 7.11 -4.56 4.22
CA PHE A 34 8.38 -3.87 3.99
C PHE A 34 8.54 -2.76 5.02
N LYS A 35 9.74 -2.62 5.55
CA LYS A 35 10.07 -1.50 6.42
C LYS A 35 10.77 -0.45 5.57
N LEU A 36 10.30 0.78 5.65
CA LEU A 36 10.73 1.84 4.75
C LEU A 36 11.10 3.09 5.53
N HIS A 37 11.93 3.89 4.90
CA HIS A 37 12.36 5.17 5.46
C HIS A 37 12.64 6.13 4.31
N HIS A 38 11.92 7.23 4.28
CA HIS A 38 12.14 8.26 3.27
C HIS A 38 11.47 9.56 3.74
N GLU A 39 11.77 10.65 3.01
CA GLU A 39 11.14 11.93 3.30
C GLU A 39 9.72 11.95 2.74
N VAL A 40 8.90 12.85 3.28
CA VAL A 40 7.50 12.97 2.83
C VAL A 40 7.44 13.23 1.34
N GLU A 41 8.36 14.04 0.82
CA GLU A 41 8.36 14.38 -0.61
C GLU A 41 8.58 13.18 -1.50
N GLN A 42 9.09 12.10 -0.96
CA GLN A 42 9.37 10.88 -1.73
C GLN A 42 8.23 9.88 -1.68
N THR A 43 7.14 10.21 -1.03
CA THR A 43 6.02 9.28 -0.86
C THR A 43 5.44 8.84 -2.20
N ARG A 44 5.26 9.78 -3.14
CA ARG A 44 4.72 9.42 -4.44
C ARG A 44 5.63 8.43 -5.16
N GLU A 45 6.91 8.66 -5.12
CA GLU A 45 7.86 7.77 -5.79
C GLU A 45 7.87 6.39 -5.17
N GLU A 46 7.79 6.31 -3.86
CA GLU A 46 7.73 5.03 -3.17
C GLU A 46 6.52 4.22 -3.62
N LEU A 47 5.35 4.85 -3.61
CA LEU A 47 4.13 4.16 -3.97
C LEU A 47 4.10 3.79 -5.44
N GLN A 48 4.60 4.68 -6.30
CA GLN A 48 4.68 4.38 -7.73
C GLN A 48 5.58 3.19 -8.01
N THR A 49 6.67 3.08 -7.27
CA THR A 49 7.60 1.96 -7.45
C THR A 49 6.91 0.64 -7.15
N ILE A 50 6.13 0.60 -6.07
CA ILE A 50 5.44 -0.62 -5.69
C ILE A 50 4.36 -0.98 -6.71
N ILE A 51 3.55 0.00 -7.10
CA ILE A 51 2.45 -0.24 -8.02
C ILE A 51 2.94 -0.66 -9.40
N ALA A 52 4.02 -0.03 -9.87
CA ALA A 52 4.55 -0.32 -11.21
C ALA A 52 5.01 -1.76 -11.35
N LEU A 53 5.38 -2.40 -10.25
CA LEU A 53 5.84 -3.78 -10.29
C LEU A 53 4.76 -4.78 -9.89
N GLY A 54 3.50 -4.33 -9.88
CA GLY A 54 2.37 -5.22 -9.64
C GLY A 54 1.91 -5.29 -8.20
N GLY A 55 2.48 -4.48 -7.32
CA GLY A 55 2.11 -4.51 -5.91
C GLY A 55 0.86 -3.73 -5.60
N ARG A 56 0.24 -4.07 -4.48
CA ARG A 56 -0.86 -3.32 -3.91
C ARG A 56 -0.49 -3.03 -2.47
N VAL A 57 -0.70 -1.78 -2.04
CA VAL A 57 -0.35 -1.36 -0.69
C VAL A 57 -1.61 -1.35 0.14
N HIS A 58 -1.65 -2.19 1.15
CA HIS A 58 -2.87 -2.36 1.95
C HIS A 58 -2.94 -1.44 3.14
N ASN A 59 -1.78 -1.05 3.68
CA ASN A 59 -1.79 -0.20 4.87
C ASN A 59 -0.47 0.51 5.03
N VAL A 60 -0.43 1.38 6.03
CA VAL A 60 0.81 1.91 6.56
C VAL A 60 0.77 1.69 8.06
N SER A 61 1.88 1.29 8.64
CA SER A 61 1.95 1.19 10.09
C SER A 61 3.27 1.76 10.57
N ILE A 62 3.28 2.16 11.83
CA ILE A 62 4.47 2.67 12.50
C ILE A 62 4.59 2.00 13.85
N SER A 63 5.78 2.08 14.42
CA SER A 63 6.02 1.59 15.77
C SER A 63 6.19 2.80 16.65
N HIS A 64 5.14 3.16 17.39
CA HIS A 64 5.11 4.36 18.21
C HIS A 64 5.58 4.01 19.62
N ARG A 65 6.42 4.86 20.18
CA ARG A 65 7.01 4.57 21.47
C ARG A 65 5.96 4.37 22.56
N ALA A 66 4.93 5.21 22.57
CA ALA A 66 3.92 5.16 23.62
C ALA A 66 2.78 4.23 23.32
N TYR A 67 2.37 4.16 22.05
CA TYR A 67 1.14 3.45 21.68
C TYR A 67 1.39 2.11 21.01
N GLY A 68 2.65 1.77 20.75
CA GLY A 68 2.97 0.52 20.04
C GLY A 68 2.69 0.63 18.55
N ARG A 69 2.27 -0.46 17.94
CA ARG A 69 2.04 -0.49 16.50
C ARG A 69 0.74 0.22 16.18
N ILE A 70 0.82 1.24 15.33
CA ILE A 70 -0.35 1.97 14.85
C ILE A 70 -0.45 1.67 13.36
N THR A 71 -1.64 1.25 12.91
CA THR A 71 -1.86 0.86 11.53
C THR A 71 -3.05 1.63 10.98
N ALA A 72 -2.89 2.15 9.77
CA ALA A 72 -3.97 2.82 9.05
C ALA A 72 -4.12 2.18 7.68
N PRO A 73 -5.34 1.93 7.20
CA PRO A 73 -5.53 1.38 5.87
C PRO A 73 -5.21 2.40 4.80
N LEU A 74 -4.65 1.97 3.70
CA LEU A 74 -4.37 2.84 2.56
C LEU A 74 -5.12 2.40 1.32
N GLU A 75 -5.14 1.10 1.02
CA GLU A 75 -5.88 0.56 -0.12
C GLU A 75 -5.47 1.21 -1.43
N ILE A 76 -4.18 1.11 -1.76
CA ILE A 76 -3.63 1.70 -2.97
C ILE A 76 -3.32 0.60 -3.97
N ALA A 77 -3.96 0.66 -5.14
CA ALA A 77 -3.79 -0.35 -6.18
C ALA A 77 -3.40 0.27 -7.52
N ASP A 78 -3.59 1.58 -7.71
CA ASP A 78 -3.30 2.20 -9.00
C ASP A 78 -2.86 3.65 -8.79
N GLN A 79 -2.52 4.30 -9.90
CA GLN A 79 -2.02 5.66 -9.84
C GLN A 79 -3.07 6.64 -9.32
N ALA A 80 -4.34 6.42 -9.64
CA ALA A 80 -5.40 7.30 -9.15
C ALA A 80 -5.48 7.27 -7.62
N ASP A 81 -5.30 6.08 -7.04
CA ASP A 81 -5.28 5.96 -5.59
C ASP A 81 -4.10 6.71 -4.99
N ILE A 82 -2.94 6.64 -5.65
CA ILE A 82 -1.75 7.36 -5.19
C ILE A 82 -2.03 8.86 -5.18
N GLU A 83 -2.59 9.37 -6.27
CA GLU A 83 -2.81 10.81 -6.37
C GLU A 83 -3.83 11.29 -5.35
N ARG A 84 -4.85 10.48 -5.09
CA ARG A 84 -5.84 10.83 -4.06
C ARG A 84 -5.18 10.92 -2.68
N PHE A 85 -4.32 9.96 -2.37
CA PHE A 85 -3.62 9.94 -1.08
C PHE A 85 -2.68 11.15 -0.95
N ILE A 86 -1.90 11.42 -2.01
CA ILE A 86 -0.98 12.55 -2.00
C ILE A 86 -1.75 13.85 -1.86
N ASN A 87 -2.86 13.98 -2.57
CA ASN A 87 -3.67 15.18 -2.50
C ASN A 87 -4.21 15.43 -1.09
N ASP A 88 -4.65 14.36 -0.42
CA ASP A 88 -5.14 14.51 0.95
C ASP A 88 -4.05 15.00 1.89
N ILE A 89 -2.84 14.52 1.70
CA ILE A 89 -1.71 14.95 2.52
C ILE A 89 -1.35 16.40 2.20
N GLU A 90 -1.25 16.74 0.92
CA GLU A 90 -0.80 18.06 0.51
C GLU A 90 -1.82 19.15 0.80
N SER A 91 -3.10 18.77 0.83
CA SER A 91 -4.16 19.75 1.12
C SER A 91 -4.25 20.10 2.59
N GLY A 92 -3.47 19.43 3.42
CA GLY A 92 -3.48 19.70 4.86
C GLY A 92 -4.57 18.98 5.61
N LYS A 93 -5.29 18.07 4.97
CA LYS A 93 -6.33 17.32 5.66
C LYS A 93 -5.75 16.36 6.69
N SER A 94 -4.56 15.85 6.42
CA SER A 94 -3.90 14.98 7.38
C SER A 94 -2.40 15.00 7.10
N SER A 95 -1.63 14.54 8.07
CA SER A 95 -0.20 14.35 7.91
C SER A 95 0.08 12.88 7.67
N PRO A 96 1.15 12.55 6.95
CA PRO A 96 1.52 11.14 6.84
C PRO A 96 1.80 10.57 8.21
N LEU A 97 1.35 9.34 8.42
CA LEU A 97 1.58 8.67 9.70
C LEU A 97 3.08 8.57 10.01
N SER A 98 3.90 8.39 8.97
CA SER A 98 5.34 8.21 9.14
C SER A 98 6.05 9.43 9.72
N THR A 99 5.41 10.61 9.74
CA THR A 99 6.06 11.77 10.36
C THR A 99 6.24 11.57 11.85
N ALA A 100 5.40 10.76 12.49
CA ALA A 100 5.53 10.50 13.91
C ALA A 100 6.77 9.67 14.25
N THR A 101 7.39 9.04 13.25
CA THR A 101 8.57 8.20 13.45
C THR A 101 9.71 8.62 12.53
N SER A 102 9.75 9.90 12.18
CA SER A 102 10.82 10.49 11.38
C SER A 102 11.02 9.78 10.04
N GLY A 103 9.92 9.34 9.43
CA GLY A 103 9.95 8.70 8.12
C GLY A 103 10.00 7.20 8.13
N TYR A 104 10.20 6.57 9.28
CA TYR A 104 10.18 5.10 9.37
C TYR A 104 8.75 4.59 9.40
N HIS A 105 8.47 3.62 8.54
CA HIS A 105 7.12 3.06 8.48
C HIS A 105 7.17 1.70 7.80
N TYR A 106 6.04 1.00 7.83
CA TYR A 106 5.89 -0.31 7.23
C TYR A 106 4.69 -0.31 6.31
N HIS A 107 4.79 -1.06 5.22
CA HIS A 107 3.66 -1.29 4.32
C HIS A 107 3.46 -2.79 4.16
N LEU A 108 2.22 -3.23 4.27
CA LEU A 108 1.86 -4.58 3.87
C LEU A 108 1.53 -4.54 2.38
N VAL A 109 2.26 -5.29 1.59
CA VAL A 109 2.17 -5.26 0.13
C VAL A 109 1.86 -6.66 -0.35
N SER A 110 0.85 -6.82 -1.21
CA SER A 110 0.60 -8.07 -1.90
C SER A 110 0.95 -7.90 -3.38
N ALA A 111 1.22 -9.01 -4.03
CA ALA A 111 1.57 -9.01 -5.45
C ALA A 111 1.23 -10.37 -6.03
N PRO A 112 1.19 -10.49 -7.38
CA PRO A 112 0.80 -11.76 -7.99
C PRO A 112 1.74 -12.92 -7.71
N SER A 113 3.00 -12.67 -7.37
CA SER A 113 3.96 -13.73 -7.14
C SER A 113 5.03 -13.30 -6.16
N ASN A 114 5.75 -14.28 -5.63
CA ASN A 114 6.90 -13.98 -4.79
C ASN A 114 7.99 -13.28 -5.57
N GLU A 115 8.14 -13.62 -6.85
CA GLU A 115 9.12 -12.92 -7.69
C GLU A 115 8.79 -11.44 -7.81
N ALA A 116 7.50 -11.09 -7.88
CA ALA A 116 7.11 -9.69 -7.92
C ALA A 116 7.45 -9.00 -6.61
N LEU A 117 7.21 -9.65 -5.48
CA LEU A 117 7.60 -9.08 -4.18
C LEU A 117 9.10 -8.88 -4.07
N GLU A 118 9.88 -9.84 -4.58
CA GLU A 118 11.32 -9.69 -4.58
C GLU A 118 11.76 -8.50 -5.43
N ALA A 119 11.14 -8.33 -6.60
CA ALA A 119 11.47 -7.20 -7.46
C ALA A 119 11.13 -5.88 -6.81
N ILE A 120 9.99 -5.83 -6.11
CA ILE A 120 9.59 -4.63 -5.38
C ILE A 120 10.62 -4.30 -4.32
N GLY A 121 11.04 -5.30 -3.55
CA GLY A 121 12.05 -5.09 -2.52
C GLY A 121 13.37 -4.56 -3.09
N ARG A 122 13.81 -5.15 -4.20
CA ARG A 122 15.06 -4.68 -4.84
C ARG A 122 14.93 -3.25 -5.34
N ALA A 123 13.78 -2.91 -5.93
CA ALA A 123 13.58 -1.56 -6.43
C ALA A 123 13.56 -0.54 -5.30
N LEU A 124 12.90 -0.89 -4.19
CA LEU A 124 12.88 0.00 -3.04
C LEU A 124 14.27 0.16 -2.43
N ALA A 125 15.03 -0.92 -2.39
CA ALA A 125 16.40 -0.85 -1.89
C ALA A 125 17.29 0.01 -2.79
N ASP A 126 17.12 -0.12 -4.11
CA ASP A 126 17.90 0.66 -5.07
C ASP A 126 17.64 2.15 -4.92
N LYS A 127 16.44 2.53 -4.52
CA LYS A 127 16.11 3.93 -4.31
C LYS A 127 16.48 4.43 -2.93
N GLY A 128 16.97 3.53 -2.08
CA GLY A 128 17.36 3.91 -0.73
C GLY A 128 16.20 4.02 0.24
N PHE A 129 15.04 3.49 -0.12
CA PHE A 129 13.86 3.57 0.73
C PHE A 129 13.74 2.41 1.71
N LEU A 130 14.34 1.28 1.40
CA LEU A 130 14.17 0.08 2.22
C LEU A 130 15.07 0.16 3.45
N ALA A 131 14.48 -0.07 4.63
CA ALA A 131 15.22 -0.07 5.88
C ALA A 131 15.36 -1.50 6.40
N PRO A 132 16.45 -1.83 7.07
CA PRO A 132 16.61 -3.18 7.59
C PRO A 132 15.69 -3.42 8.78
N LEU A 133 15.15 -4.64 8.84
CA LEU A 133 14.38 -5.06 10.01
C LEU A 133 15.34 -5.38 11.14
N LEU A 134 15.00 -4.90 12.32
CA LEU A 134 15.73 -5.27 13.52
C LEU A 134 15.35 -6.70 13.92
N PRO A 135 16.19 -7.37 14.73
CA PRO A 135 15.90 -8.77 15.06
C PRO A 135 14.50 -9.00 15.62
N HIS A 136 14.03 -8.11 16.50
CA HIS A 136 12.71 -8.30 17.09
C HIS A 136 11.57 -8.05 16.09
N GLU A 137 11.86 -7.39 14.98
CA GLU A 137 10.84 -7.11 13.95
C GLU A 137 10.68 -8.26 12.98
N GLN A 138 11.68 -9.13 12.88
CA GLN A 138 11.65 -10.19 11.89
C GLN A 138 10.69 -11.30 12.26
N GLU A 139 10.25 -11.33 13.48
CA GLU A 139 9.32 -12.35 13.94
C GLU A 139 7.86 -11.93 13.87
N ALA A 140 7.62 -10.70 13.53
CA ALA A 140 6.24 -10.18 13.53
C ALA A 140 5.39 -10.75 12.41
#